data_f3369ad78b5fd2dab14b3e9623e98a3c
#
_entry.id   f3369ad78b5fd2dab14b3e9623e98a3c
#
_cell.length_a   1.000
_cell.length_b   1.000
_cell.length_c   1.000
_cell.angle_alpha   90.00
_cell.angle_beta   90.00
_cell.angle_gamma   90.00
#
_symmetry.space_group_name_H-M   'P 1'
#
loop_
_entity.id
_entity.type
_entity.pdbx_description
1 polymer ?
#
loop_
_entity_poly.entity_id
_entity_poly.type
_entity_poly.pdbx_seq_one_letter_code
_entity_poly.pdbx_strand_id
1 'polypeptide(L)'
;MNRNLFLKEFRRNALSLVIWIIIITLFISVTMAVYPVFVENQSKIIGMMSLIPSGLLQFKGISNFNDFLSVLGFYSVNNIIYMMVLGSIYAIVLSSGILLKEEYNKTAEYLLTRPLTRSEIFSSKLAVFILNVFLLNLVTAMAGFISMEIGRAHV
;
A
#
# COMPACT_ATOMS: atom_id res chain seq x y z
N MET A 1 -18.68 -4.47 -19.53
CA MET A 1 -17.51 -5.16 -18.89
C MET A 1 -17.53 -6.63 -19.31
N ASN A 2 -16.46 -7.13 -19.86
CA ASN A 2 -16.35 -8.54 -20.27
C ASN A 2 -15.70 -9.37 -19.15
N ARG A 3 -16.45 -10.33 -18.58
CA ARG A 3 -16.00 -11.16 -17.44
C ARG A 3 -14.74 -11.97 -17.74
N ASN A 4 -14.61 -12.49 -18.95
CA ASN A 4 -13.45 -13.31 -19.33
C ASN A 4 -12.18 -12.46 -19.42
N LEU A 5 -12.29 -11.25 -19.97
CA LEU A 5 -11.18 -10.29 -20.02
C LEU A 5 -10.76 -9.86 -18.62
N PHE A 6 -11.73 -9.52 -17.76
CA PHE A 6 -11.49 -9.15 -16.36
C PHE A 6 -10.73 -10.26 -15.61
N LEU A 7 -11.19 -11.49 -15.65
CA LEU A 7 -10.54 -12.61 -14.95
C LEU A 7 -9.14 -12.90 -15.48
N LYS A 8 -8.93 -12.80 -16.78
CA LYS A 8 -7.60 -12.96 -17.40
C LYS A 8 -6.64 -11.89 -16.90
N GLU A 9 -7.06 -10.63 -16.93
CA GLU A 9 -6.25 -9.49 -16.45
C GLU A 9 -5.94 -9.60 -14.95
N PHE A 10 -6.94 -9.95 -14.14
CA PHE A 10 -6.78 -10.11 -12.71
C PHE A 10 -5.76 -11.21 -12.36
N ARG A 11 -5.90 -12.41 -12.97
CA ARG A 11 -4.95 -13.51 -12.77
C ARG A 11 -3.53 -13.14 -13.20
N ARG A 12 -3.40 -12.39 -14.27
CA ARG A 12 -2.10 -11.94 -14.79
C ARG A 12 -1.38 -11.01 -13.82
N ASN A 13 -2.11 -10.20 -13.07
CA ASN A 13 -1.55 -9.25 -12.11
C ASN A 13 -1.54 -9.78 -10.66
N ALA A 14 -2.12 -10.95 -10.40
CA ALA A 14 -2.23 -11.52 -9.06
C ALA A 14 -0.86 -11.75 -8.38
N LEU A 15 0.13 -12.25 -9.12
CA LEU A 15 1.48 -12.46 -8.58
C LEU A 15 2.11 -11.13 -8.14
N SER A 16 1.99 -10.09 -8.95
CA SER A 16 2.46 -8.74 -8.59
C SER A 16 1.77 -8.23 -7.33
N LEU A 17 0.45 -8.39 -7.22
CA LEU A 17 -0.32 -8.03 -6.03
C LEU A 17 0.21 -8.73 -4.78
N VAL A 18 0.42 -10.05 -4.84
CA VAL A 18 0.92 -10.84 -3.71
C VAL A 18 2.31 -10.36 -3.28
N ILE A 19 3.21 -10.13 -4.22
CA ILE A 19 4.57 -9.64 -3.92
C ILE A 19 4.50 -8.30 -3.19
N TRP A 20 3.70 -7.35 -3.67
CA TRP A 20 3.56 -6.04 -3.03
C TRP A 20 2.89 -6.10 -1.67
N ILE A 21 1.90 -6.96 -1.48
CA ILE A 21 1.31 -7.23 -0.16
C ILE A 21 2.39 -7.72 0.82
N ILE A 22 3.22 -8.68 0.41
CA ILE A 22 4.29 -9.22 1.26
C ILE A 22 5.29 -8.12 1.61
N ILE A 23 5.72 -7.31 0.65
CA ILE A 23 6.68 -6.21 0.88
C ILE A 23 6.11 -5.22 1.90
N ILE A 24 4.89 -4.70 1.68
CA ILE A 24 4.28 -3.70 2.56
C ILE A 24 4.04 -4.29 3.96
N THR A 25 3.52 -5.51 4.05
CA THR A 25 3.28 -6.20 5.33
C THR A 25 4.58 -6.41 6.09
N LEU A 26 5.66 -6.76 5.42
CA LEU A 26 6.99 -6.90 6.04
C LEU A 26 7.47 -5.56 6.62
N PHE A 27 7.35 -4.45 5.88
CA PHE A 27 7.71 -3.13 6.40
C PHE A 27 6.90 -2.76 7.64
N ILE A 28 5.58 -2.98 7.62
CA ILE A 28 4.70 -2.73 8.77
C ILE A 28 5.12 -3.58 9.97
N SER A 29 5.34 -4.88 9.77
CA SER A 29 5.69 -5.82 10.84
C SER A 29 7.05 -5.50 11.47
N VAL A 30 8.06 -5.18 10.66
CA VAL A 30 9.38 -4.76 11.15
C VAL A 30 9.28 -3.46 11.96
N THR A 31 8.50 -2.50 11.48
CA THR A 31 8.28 -1.24 12.20
C THR A 31 7.63 -1.47 13.55
N MET A 32 6.61 -2.33 13.62
CA MET A 32 5.94 -2.63 14.88
C MET A 32 6.82 -3.45 15.83
N ALA A 33 7.71 -4.29 15.33
CA ALA A 33 8.70 -5.00 16.15
C ALA A 33 9.73 -4.07 16.84
N VAL A 34 9.97 -2.89 16.29
CA VAL A 34 10.84 -1.86 16.88
C VAL A 34 10.10 -1.02 17.93
N TYR A 35 8.77 -1.05 17.98
CA TYR A 35 7.96 -0.22 18.89
C TYR A 35 8.35 -0.35 20.38
N PRO A 36 8.58 -1.54 20.97
CA PRO A 36 8.98 -1.67 22.37
C PRO A 36 10.29 -0.91 22.68
N VAL A 37 11.28 -1.02 21.79
CA VAL A 37 12.57 -0.31 21.93
C VAL A 37 12.37 1.21 21.84
N PHE A 38 11.40 1.65 21.03
CA PHE A 38 11.01 3.05 20.92
C PHE A 38 10.42 3.56 22.24
N VAL A 39 9.55 2.79 22.91
CA VAL A 39 8.94 3.14 24.19
C VAL A 39 9.99 3.19 25.30
N GLU A 40 10.90 2.23 25.40
CA GLU A 40 11.99 2.22 26.39
C GLU A 40 12.89 3.46 26.31
N ASN A 41 13.12 3.99 25.11
CA ASN A 41 13.97 5.17 24.89
C ASN A 41 13.18 6.47 24.72
N GLN A 42 11.93 6.51 25.14
CA GLN A 42 10.99 7.61 24.94
C GLN A 42 11.55 8.98 25.33
N SER A 43 12.19 9.10 26.50
CA SER A 43 12.75 10.38 27.00
C SER A 43 13.85 10.94 26.08
N LYS A 44 14.71 10.08 25.56
CA LYS A 44 15.76 10.48 24.61
C LYS A 44 15.17 10.91 23.27
N ILE A 45 14.16 10.19 22.81
CA ILE A 45 13.48 10.45 21.53
C ILE A 45 12.74 11.79 21.59
N ILE A 46 12.01 12.07 22.67
CA ILE A 46 11.35 13.38 22.89
C ILE A 46 12.38 14.51 22.84
N GLY A 47 13.52 14.35 23.51
CA GLY A 47 14.60 15.33 23.49
C GLY A 47 15.16 15.59 22.07
N MET A 48 15.31 14.55 21.25
CA MET A 48 15.72 14.69 19.85
C MET A 48 14.62 15.32 18.98
N MET A 49 13.37 14.93 19.18
CA MET A 49 12.25 15.45 18.40
C MET A 49 11.96 16.93 18.69
N SER A 50 12.25 17.43 19.88
CA SER A 50 12.15 18.85 20.22
C SER A 50 13.10 19.74 19.41
N LEU A 51 14.15 19.17 18.80
CA LEU A 51 15.08 19.86 17.91
C LEU A 51 14.54 19.96 16.46
N ILE A 52 13.49 19.20 16.14
CA ILE A 52 12.91 19.18 14.79
C ILE A 52 11.88 20.32 14.68
N PRO A 53 11.93 21.13 13.61
CA PRO A 53 10.93 22.17 13.37
C PRO A 53 9.50 21.59 13.35
N SER A 54 8.58 22.25 14.05
CA SER A 54 7.18 21.79 14.20
C SER A 54 6.45 21.55 12.86
N GLY A 55 6.79 22.31 11.83
CA GLY A 55 6.24 22.13 10.49
C GLY A 55 6.58 20.77 9.86
N LEU A 56 7.76 20.20 10.11
CA LEU A 56 8.14 18.87 9.62
C LEU A 56 7.41 17.76 10.38
N LEU A 57 7.14 17.96 11.67
CA LEU A 57 6.38 17.02 12.49
C LEU A 57 4.90 16.98 12.05
N GLN A 58 4.31 18.15 11.82
CA GLN A 58 2.95 18.28 11.33
C GLN A 58 2.78 17.65 9.92
N PHE A 59 3.78 17.81 9.05
CA PHE A 59 3.76 17.17 7.74
C PHE A 59 3.71 15.63 7.83
N LYS A 60 4.32 15.04 8.87
CA LYS A 60 4.22 13.61 9.17
C LYS A 60 2.94 13.23 9.93
N GLY A 61 2.03 14.17 10.18
CA GLY A 61 0.80 13.92 10.95
C GLY A 61 1.00 13.84 12.46
N ILE A 62 2.17 14.30 12.98
CA ILE A 62 2.46 14.33 14.41
C ILE A 62 2.02 15.68 14.95
N SER A 63 0.79 15.75 15.45
CA SER A 63 0.26 16.97 16.09
C SER A 63 0.65 17.09 17.55
N ASN A 64 0.65 15.96 18.26
CA ASN A 64 1.02 15.87 19.67
C ASN A 64 1.97 14.69 19.87
N PHE A 65 3.04 14.90 20.65
CA PHE A 65 4.00 13.83 20.95
C PHE A 65 3.37 12.67 21.71
N ASN A 66 2.47 12.94 22.65
CA ASN A 66 1.82 11.89 23.44
C ASN A 66 0.98 10.96 22.55
N ASP A 67 0.33 11.50 21.53
CA ASP A 67 -0.45 10.70 20.58
C ASP A 67 0.48 9.81 19.74
N PHE A 68 1.62 10.34 19.31
CA PHE A 68 2.63 9.60 18.55
C PHE A 68 3.29 8.46 19.37
N LEU A 69 3.42 8.63 20.70
CA LEU A 69 3.96 7.61 21.58
C LEU A 69 3.01 6.44 21.83
N SER A 70 1.73 6.60 21.50
CA SER A 70 0.77 5.49 21.55
C SER A 70 1.04 4.47 20.44
N VAL A 71 0.71 3.19 20.67
CA VAL A 71 0.79 2.13 19.66
C VAL A 71 0.08 2.54 18.37
N LEU A 72 -1.13 3.09 18.51
CA LEU A 72 -1.96 3.51 17.38
C LEU A 72 -1.35 4.69 16.63
N GLY A 73 -0.83 5.69 17.34
CA GLY A 73 -0.19 6.86 16.74
C GLY A 73 1.09 6.47 15.98
N PHE A 74 1.95 5.68 16.60
CA PHE A 74 3.16 5.16 15.97
C PHE A 74 2.86 4.36 14.70
N TYR A 75 1.88 3.44 14.78
CA TYR A 75 1.42 2.68 13.62
C TYR A 75 0.87 3.58 12.53
N SER A 76 -0.02 4.51 12.86
CA SER A 76 -0.72 5.36 11.89
C SER A 76 0.25 6.21 11.08
N VAL A 77 1.21 6.86 11.73
CA VAL A 77 2.21 7.71 11.06
C VAL A 77 3.07 6.90 10.09
N ASN A 78 3.56 5.74 10.52
CA ASN A 78 4.40 4.90 9.66
C ASN A 78 3.58 4.26 8.52
N ASN A 79 2.37 3.77 8.81
CA ASN A 79 1.51 3.16 7.81
C ASN A 79 1.11 4.15 6.71
N ILE A 80 0.78 5.40 7.06
CA ILE A 80 0.48 6.44 6.08
C ILE A 80 1.65 6.63 5.12
N ILE A 81 2.88 6.73 5.64
CA ILE A 81 4.08 6.90 4.82
C ILE A 81 4.28 5.70 3.87
N TYR A 82 4.16 4.47 4.38
CA TYR A 82 4.31 3.27 3.54
C TYR A 82 3.24 3.18 2.46
N MET A 83 1.99 3.46 2.80
CA MET A 83 0.91 3.45 1.82
C MET A 83 1.03 4.58 0.79
N MET A 84 1.47 5.77 1.18
CA MET A 84 1.70 6.86 0.24
C MET A 84 2.84 6.55 -0.73
N VAL A 85 3.97 6.03 -0.24
CA VAL A 85 5.15 5.79 -1.08
C VAL A 85 5.02 4.47 -1.84
N LEU A 86 4.95 3.35 -1.11
CA LEU A 86 4.94 2.01 -1.73
C LEU A 86 3.64 1.73 -2.46
N GLY A 87 2.51 2.17 -1.91
CA GLY A 87 1.20 2.05 -2.55
C GLY A 87 1.12 2.85 -3.86
N SER A 88 1.70 4.07 -3.90
CA SER A 88 1.79 4.87 -5.13
C SER A 88 2.65 4.20 -6.18
N ILE A 89 3.81 3.67 -5.80
CA ILE A 89 4.69 2.94 -6.72
C ILE A 89 3.95 1.73 -7.30
N TYR A 90 3.26 0.95 -6.45
CA TYR A 90 2.45 -0.16 -6.91
C TYR A 90 1.37 0.27 -7.90
N ALA A 91 0.63 1.34 -7.60
CA ALA A 91 -0.44 1.85 -8.46
C ALA A 91 0.11 2.29 -9.84
N ILE A 92 1.29 2.94 -9.88
CA ILE A 92 1.94 3.34 -11.12
C ILE A 92 2.37 2.11 -11.93
N VAL A 93 3.06 1.16 -11.32
CA VAL A 93 3.50 -0.08 -11.98
C VAL A 93 2.32 -0.89 -12.50
N LEU A 94 1.26 -1.02 -11.71
CA LEU A 94 0.04 -1.73 -12.09
C LEU A 94 -0.67 -1.05 -13.25
N SER A 95 -0.89 0.26 -13.19
CA SER A 95 -1.59 1.01 -14.25
C SER A 95 -0.81 0.97 -15.57
N SER A 96 0.50 1.18 -15.52
CA SER A 96 1.37 1.06 -16.70
C SER A 96 1.31 -0.35 -17.29
N GLY A 97 1.40 -1.39 -16.45
CA GLY A 97 1.31 -2.78 -16.88
C GLY A 97 -0.04 -3.13 -17.51
N ILE A 98 -1.16 -2.61 -16.99
CA ILE A 98 -2.49 -2.88 -17.53
C ILE A 98 -2.73 -2.15 -18.86
N LEU A 99 -2.22 -0.91 -19.01
CA LEU A 99 -2.50 -0.08 -20.18
C LEU A 99 -1.52 -0.35 -21.33
N LEU A 100 -0.21 -0.44 -21.07
CA LEU A 100 0.82 -0.48 -22.11
C LEU A 100 1.20 -1.88 -22.56
N LYS A 101 0.79 -2.91 -21.83
CA LYS A 101 1.26 -4.28 -22.08
C LYS A 101 0.83 -4.85 -23.45
N GLU A 102 -0.36 -4.51 -23.91
CA GLU A 102 -0.82 -4.96 -25.24
C GLU A 102 -0.07 -4.25 -26.36
N GLU A 103 0.25 -2.99 -26.17
CA GLU A 103 1.06 -2.22 -27.13
C GLU A 103 2.49 -2.76 -27.17
N TYR A 104 3.11 -2.94 -26.01
CA TYR A 104 4.46 -3.50 -25.89
C TYR A 104 4.58 -4.90 -26.50
N ASN A 105 3.59 -5.78 -26.26
CA ASN A 105 3.57 -7.13 -26.80
C ASN A 105 3.08 -7.22 -28.26
N LYS A 106 2.78 -6.09 -28.90
CA LYS A 106 2.20 -6.03 -30.27
C LYS A 106 0.91 -6.84 -30.40
N THR A 107 0.15 -6.98 -29.33
CA THR A 107 -1.12 -7.74 -29.28
C THR A 107 -2.35 -6.84 -29.33
N ALA A 108 -2.15 -5.52 -29.45
CA ALA A 108 -3.24 -4.55 -29.50
C ALA A 108 -4.16 -4.80 -30.73
N GLU A 109 -3.58 -5.08 -31.91
CA GLU A 109 -4.35 -5.40 -33.11
C GLU A 109 -5.21 -6.66 -32.93
N TYR A 110 -4.63 -7.71 -32.33
CA TYR A 110 -5.34 -8.94 -32.03
C TYR A 110 -6.50 -8.74 -31.03
N LEU A 111 -6.34 -7.85 -30.07
CA LEU A 111 -7.41 -7.52 -29.12
C LEU A 111 -8.56 -6.78 -29.82
N LEU A 112 -8.23 -5.92 -30.82
CA LEU A 112 -9.21 -5.13 -31.58
C LEU A 112 -9.95 -5.95 -32.65
N THR A 113 -9.42 -7.11 -33.06
CA THR A 113 -10.13 -8.02 -33.97
C THR A 113 -11.20 -8.85 -33.26
N ARG A 114 -11.24 -8.87 -31.94
CA ARG A 114 -12.30 -9.54 -31.19
C ARG A 114 -13.58 -8.70 -31.19
N PRO A 115 -14.75 -9.32 -31.06
CA PRO A 115 -16.04 -8.62 -30.99
C PRO A 115 -16.23 -7.97 -29.61
N LEU A 116 -15.33 -7.06 -29.25
CA LEU A 116 -15.33 -6.30 -27.99
C LEU A 116 -15.30 -4.81 -28.30
N THR A 117 -16.14 -4.04 -27.63
CA THR A 117 -16.10 -2.58 -27.73
C THR A 117 -14.92 -2.03 -26.95
N ARG A 118 -14.38 -0.88 -27.40
CA ARG A 118 -13.31 -0.18 -26.67
C ARG A 118 -13.72 0.14 -25.22
N SER A 119 -14.98 0.48 -25.00
CA SER A 119 -15.52 0.75 -23.67
C SER A 119 -15.52 -0.50 -22.78
N GLU A 120 -15.81 -1.68 -23.31
CA GLU A 120 -15.74 -2.92 -22.54
C GLU A 120 -14.31 -3.29 -22.14
N ILE A 121 -13.36 -3.07 -23.03
CA ILE A 121 -11.94 -3.30 -22.75
C ILE A 121 -11.49 -2.35 -21.63
N PHE A 122 -11.74 -1.05 -21.77
CA PHE A 122 -11.34 -0.05 -20.80
C PHE A 122 -12.00 -0.29 -19.43
N SER A 123 -13.31 -0.50 -19.39
CA SER A 123 -14.02 -0.74 -18.12
C SER A 123 -13.56 -2.01 -17.41
N SER A 124 -13.21 -3.07 -18.15
CA SER A 124 -12.68 -4.30 -17.55
C SER A 124 -11.29 -4.09 -16.96
N LYS A 125 -10.42 -3.33 -17.62
CA LYS A 125 -9.08 -2.99 -17.15
C LYS A 125 -9.14 -2.07 -15.93
N LEU A 126 -9.99 -1.04 -15.95
CA LEU A 126 -10.20 -0.13 -14.83
C LEU A 126 -10.74 -0.87 -13.59
N ALA A 127 -11.68 -1.78 -13.78
CA ALA A 127 -12.21 -2.61 -12.69
C ALA A 127 -11.12 -3.49 -12.06
N VAL A 128 -10.21 -4.07 -12.87
CA VAL A 128 -9.06 -4.83 -12.35
C VAL A 128 -8.13 -3.93 -11.55
N PHE A 129 -7.83 -2.72 -12.03
CA PHE A 129 -6.99 -1.76 -11.32
C PHE A 129 -7.59 -1.41 -9.95
N ILE A 130 -8.86 -1.01 -9.92
CA ILE A 130 -9.57 -0.65 -8.68
C ILE A 130 -9.58 -1.84 -7.70
N LEU A 131 -9.91 -3.04 -8.17
CA LEU A 131 -9.93 -4.23 -7.32
C LEU A 131 -8.57 -4.56 -6.74
N ASN A 132 -7.49 -4.48 -7.52
CA ASN A 132 -6.14 -4.76 -7.03
C ASN A 132 -5.70 -3.74 -5.96
N VAL A 133 -5.95 -2.45 -6.18
CA VAL A 133 -5.64 -1.40 -5.18
C VAL A 133 -6.48 -1.59 -3.92
N PHE A 134 -7.77 -1.92 -4.07
CA PHE A 134 -8.64 -2.21 -2.92
C PHE A 134 -8.16 -3.42 -2.12
N LEU A 135 -7.80 -4.53 -2.78
CA LEU A 135 -7.29 -5.72 -2.12
C LEU A 135 -5.95 -5.47 -1.42
N LEU A 136 -5.06 -4.71 -2.05
CA LEU A 136 -3.80 -4.31 -1.41
C LEU A 136 -4.08 -3.59 -0.09
N ASN A 137 -4.93 -2.54 -0.11
CA ASN A 137 -5.28 -1.77 1.08
C ASN A 137 -5.96 -2.63 2.15
N LEU A 138 -6.90 -3.49 1.76
CA LEU A 138 -7.64 -4.34 2.68
C LEU A 138 -6.71 -5.31 3.42
N VAL A 139 -5.86 -6.03 2.67
CA VAL A 139 -4.98 -7.04 3.25
C VAL A 139 -3.88 -6.41 4.10
N THR A 140 -3.30 -5.29 3.66
CA THR A 140 -2.28 -4.58 4.45
C THR A 140 -2.85 -3.94 5.71
N ALA A 141 -4.11 -3.46 5.67
CA ALA A 141 -4.80 -2.98 6.86
C ALA A 141 -5.04 -4.12 7.89
N MET A 142 -5.50 -5.29 7.44
CA MET A 142 -5.66 -6.45 8.31
C MET A 142 -4.33 -6.90 8.92
N ALA A 143 -3.27 -6.97 8.13
CA ALA A 143 -1.92 -7.28 8.59
C ALA A 143 -1.42 -6.26 9.62
N GLY A 144 -1.72 -4.98 9.40
CA GLY A 144 -1.40 -3.91 10.34
C GLY A 144 -2.12 -4.06 11.68
N PHE A 145 -3.39 -4.43 11.69
CA PHE A 145 -4.13 -4.73 12.91
C PHE A 145 -3.48 -5.87 13.71
N ILE A 146 -3.13 -6.96 13.05
CA ILE A 146 -2.44 -8.10 13.68
C ILE A 146 -1.09 -7.66 14.25
N SER A 147 -0.32 -6.88 13.50
CA SER A 147 0.98 -6.37 13.94
C SER A 147 0.87 -5.43 15.15
N MET A 148 -0.19 -4.61 15.24
CA MET A 148 -0.45 -3.76 16.41
C MET A 148 -0.76 -4.59 17.67
N GLU A 149 -1.56 -5.65 17.57
CA GLU A 149 -1.85 -6.52 18.71
C GLU A 149 -0.59 -7.22 19.23
N ILE A 150 0.29 -7.67 18.32
CA ILE A 150 1.59 -8.24 18.69
C ILE A 150 2.46 -7.18 19.39
N GLY A 151 2.55 -5.97 18.84
CA GLY A 151 3.31 -4.86 19.44
C GLY A 151 2.78 -4.46 20.82
N ARG A 152 1.47 -4.52 21.04
CA ARG A 152 0.84 -4.25 22.34
C ARG A 152 1.13 -5.32 23.38
N ALA A 153 1.24 -6.59 22.97
CA ALA A 153 1.50 -7.70 23.88
C ALA A 153 2.94 -7.70 24.44
N HIS A 154 3.86 -6.92 23.85
CA HIS A 154 5.26 -6.82 24.26
C HIS A 154 5.59 -5.56 25.09
N VAL A 155 4.60 -4.72 25.39
CA VAL A 155 4.69 -3.51 26.22
C VAL A 155 3.88 -3.69 27.49
#